data_4acfd00098a49c673240170b5a014988
#
_entry.id   4acfd00098a49c673240170b5a014988
#
_cell.length_a   1.000
_cell.length_b   1.000
_cell.length_c   1.000
_cell.angle_alpha   90.00
_cell.angle_beta   90.00
_cell.angle_gamma   90.00
#
_symmetry.space_group_name_H-M   'P 1'
#
loop_
_entity.id
_entity.type
_entity.pdbx_description
1 polymer ?
#
loop_
_entity_poly.entity_id
_entity_poly.type
_entity_poly.pdbx_seq_one_letter_code
_entity_poly.pdbx_strand_id
1 'polypeptide(L)'
;MIYTITFNPALDYVIKMQNLKIGKINKSPKEYIYPGGKGINVSIVLKVLEQETTAMGFISGFVGEEIEKQVQKYGVKTDFIKIENDNSRINIKILEETQETAINAKGPYIEEKYIELLYKKLERIEDKDSLVLSGSVPNGISNNIYETICQKLKNKNIKIVVDSTGELLLKTLKYKPYLIKPNQQELEEIFNTKIVNKDQALEYAKKLQEKGAQNVIISMGSKGAVLLDENGYSYKINALNTKDAINTVGAGDSMVAGFLAGHEMFNNYEKALQMGVAAATATTNSIFLATKEKIEENLKNFK
;
A
#
# COMPACT_ATOMS: atom_id res chain seq x y z
N MET A 1 0.32 -14.11 -11.22
CA MET A 1 1.27 -12.97 -11.06
C MET A 1 0.56 -11.82 -10.36
N ILE A 2 1.27 -11.04 -9.51
CA ILE A 2 0.72 -9.85 -8.87
C ILE A 2 1.44 -8.62 -9.40
N TYR A 3 0.71 -7.71 -10.03
CA TYR A 3 1.21 -6.42 -10.49
C TYR A 3 0.84 -5.33 -9.48
N THR A 4 1.75 -4.40 -9.20
CA THR A 4 1.44 -3.23 -8.37
C THR A 4 1.73 -1.95 -9.14
N ILE A 5 0.89 -0.94 -9.02
CA ILE A 5 1.13 0.36 -9.62
C ILE A 5 1.40 1.39 -8.53
N THR A 6 2.54 2.07 -8.66
CA THR A 6 2.85 3.26 -7.88
C THR A 6 2.95 4.46 -8.82
N PHE A 7 1.96 5.35 -8.79
CA PHE A 7 1.94 6.51 -9.69
C PHE A 7 2.99 7.55 -9.34
N ASN A 8 3.39 7.63 -8.08
CA ASN A 8 4.34 8.63 -7.58
C ASN A 8 5.38 8.00 -6.64
N PRO A 9 6.27 7.14 -7.15
CA PRO A 9 7.37 6.56 -6.39
C PRO A 9 8.23 7.64 -5.73
N ALA A 10 8.86 7.29 -4.62
CA ALA A 10 9.76 8.17 -3.90
C ALA A 10 11.04 7.45 -3.49
N LEU A 11 12.09 8.21 -3.28
CA LEU A 11 13.22 7.80 -2.47
C LEU A 11 13.01 8.40 -1.07
N ASP A 12 12.75 7.55 -0.07
CA ASP A 12 12.54 8.00 1.30
C ASP A 12 13.90 8.12 2.01
N TYR A 13 14.29 9.35 2.34
CA TYR A 13 15.47 9.66 3.12
C TYR A 13 15.08 9.80 4.58
N VAL A 14 15.44 8.79 5.38
CA VAL A 14 15.07 8.70 6.80
C VAL A 14 16.24 9.13 7.66
N ILE A 15 16.05 10.17 8.45
CA ILE A 15 17.07 10.78 9.32
C ILE A 15 16.65 10.53 10.77
N LYS A 16 17.49 9.82 11.54
CA LYS A 16 17.31 9.74 12.99
C LYS A 16 17.91 10.96 13.66
N MET A 17 17.16 11.59 14.55
CA MET A 17 17.60 12.76 15.31
C MET A 17 17.17 12.66 16.78
N GLN A 18 17.89 13.33 17.67
CA GLN A 18 17.51 13.39 19.08
C GLN A 18 16.87 14.72 19.48
N ASN A 19 16.97 15.76 18.69
CA ASN A 19 16.42 17.07 19.01
C ASN A 19 16.61 18.01 17.82
N LEU A 20 15.69 18.01 16.89
CA LEU A 20 15.74 18.88 15.72
C LEU A 20 15.62 20.35 16.14
N LYS A 21 16.66 21.15 15.86
CA LYS A 21 16.67 22.58 16.13
C LYS A 21 16.42 23.37 14.84
N ILE A 22 15.23 23.94 14.74
CA ILE A 22 14.86 24.76 13.59
C ILE A 22 15.73 26.01 13.53
N GLY A 23 16.20 26.37 12.33
CA GLY A 23 17.09 27.51 12.10
C GLY A 23 18.54 27.32 12.54
N LYS A 24 18.95 26.07 12.85
CA LYS A 24 20.33 25.71 13.22
C LYS A 24 20.86 24.59 12.34
N ILE A 25 22.17 24.45 12.30
CA ILE A 25 22.83 23.28 11.70
C ILE A 25 22.59 22.08 12.62
N ASN A 26 21.97 21.05 12.11
CA ASN A 26 21.76 19.78 12.80
C ASN A 26 22.68 18.72 12.19
N LYS A 27 23.18 17.80 13.01
CA LYS A 27 23.97 16.65 12.54
C LYS A 27 23.21 15.38 12.85
N SER A 28 22.97 14.56 11.86
CA SER A 28 22.33 13.27 12.01
C SER A 28 23.33 12.23 12.55
N PRO A 29 22.97 11.45 13.56
CA PRO A 29 23.77 10.30 13.98
C PRO A 29 23.59 9.08 13.07
N LYS A 30 22.47 8.99 12.35
CA LYS A 30 22.18 7.84 11.48
C LYS A 30 21.12 8.16 10.43
N GLU A 31 21.36 7.67 9.21
CA GLU A 31 20.54 7.89 8.06
C GLU A 31 20.24 6.57 7.33
N TYR A 32 19.10 6.52 6.64
CA TYR A 32 18.72 5.39 5.80
C TYR A 32 18.06 5.91 4.52
N ILE A 33 18.19 5.16 3.45
CA ILE A 33 17.56 5.45 2.16
C ILE A 33 16.80 4.20 1.72
N TYR A 34 15.49 4.37 1.48
CA TYR A 34 14.61 3.29 1.09
C TYR A 34 13.80 3.67 -0.15
N PRO A 35 13.46 2.71 -1.02
CA PRO A 35 12.47 2.93 -2.05
C PRO A 35 11.10 3.07 -1.40
N GLY A 36 10.31 4.05 -1.81
CA GLY A 36 9.01 4.36 -1.24
C GLY A 36 7.91 4.44 -2.29
N GLY A 37 6.69 4.34 -1.79
CA GLY A 37 5.46 4.33 -2.57
C GLY A 37 4.64 3.08 -2.26
N LYS A 38 3.32 3.25 -2.07
CA LYS A 38 2.46 2.18 -1.55
C LYS A 38 2.54 0.88 -2.37
N GLY A 39 2.44 0.95 -3.71
CA GLY A 39 2.55 -0.24 -4.55
C GLY A 39 3.93 -0.90 -4.49
N ILE A 40 5.01 -0.11 -4.40
CA ILE A 40 6.37 -0.63 -4.19
C ILE A 40 6.45 -1.36 -2.85
N ASN A 41 5.92 -0.78 -1.78
CA ASN A 41 5.88 -1.42 -0.46
C ASN A 41 5.13 -2.75 -0.50
N VAL A 42 3.96 -2.79 -1.16
CA VAL A 42 3.20 -4.03 -1.38
C VAL A 42 4.06 -5.07 -2.11
N SER A 43 4.74 -4.69 -3.21
CA SER A 43 5.60 -5.62 -3.96
C SER A 43 6.76 -6.16 -3.13
N ILE A 44 7.43 -5.32 -2.34
CA ILE A 44 8.54 -5.76 -1.49
C ILE A 44 8.06 -6.79 -0.47
N VAL A 45 6.94 -6.52 0.22
CA VAL A 45 6.39 -7.45 1.22
C VAL A 45 5.84 -8.73 0.57
N LEU A 46 5.23 -8.65 -0.60
CA LEU A 46 4.86 -9.84 -1.39
C LEU A 46 6.09 -10.70 -1.69
N LYS A 47 7.21 -10.08 -2.09
CA LYS A 47 8.44 -10.82 -2.38
C LYS A 47 9.06 -11.43 -1.13
N VAL A 48 8.99 -10.74 0.02
CA VAL A 48 9.36 -11.30 1.33
C VAL A 48 8.53 -12.55 1.66
N LEU A 49 7.25 -12.58 1.24
CA LEU A 49 6.33 -13.71 1.38
C LEU A 49 6.40 -14.69 0.18
N GLU A 50 7.48 -14.64 -0.60
CA GLU A 50 7.77 -15.54 -1.72
C GLU A 50 6.74 -15.50 -2.86
N GLN A 51 5.96 -14.41 -2.96
CA GLN A 51 5.04 -14.22 -4.06
C GLN A 51 5.74 -13.55 -5.26
N GLU A 52 5.42 -14.01 -6.47
CA GLU A 52 5.92 -13.37 -7.68
C GLU A 52 5.16 -12.07 -7.95
N THR A 53 5.91 -10.98 -8.08
CA THR A 53 5.35 -9.64 -8.26
C THR A 53 6.16 -8.80 -9.23
N THR A 54 5.47 -7.86 -9.90
CA THR A 54 6.08 -6.86 -10.79
C THR A 54 5.60 -5.47 -10.38
N ALA A 55 6.55 -4.61 -10.00
CA ALA A 55 6.28 -3.21 -9.68
C ALA A 55 6.27 -2.37 -10.95
N MET A 56 5.20 -1.61 -11.16
CA MET A 56 4.96 -0.71 -12.29
C MET A 56 4.71 0.71 -11.77
N GLY A 57 4.75 1.67 -12.68
CA GLY A 57 4.49 3.07 -12.39
C GLY A 57 5.45 3.97 -13.15
N PHE A 58 5.68 5.18 -12.65
CA PHE A 58 6.47 6.20 -13.33
C PHE A 58 7.69 6.56 -12.51
N ILE A 59 8.87 6.55 -13.13
CA ILE A 59 10.12 6.99 -12.51
C ILE A 59 10.82 8.00 -13.41
N SER A 60 11.64 8.87 -12.82
CA SER A 60 12.36 9.90 -13.57
C SER A 60 13.71 10.23 -12.95
N GLY A 61 14.69 10.53 -13.81
CA GLY A 61 16.03 10.99 -13.45
C GLY A 61 16.80 10.00 -12.56
N PHE A 62 17.88 10.49 -11.97
CA PHE A 62 18.76 9.66 -11.12
C PHE A 62 18.05 9.09 -9.90
N VAL A 63 17.05 9.82 -9.35
CA VAL A 63 16.26 9.35 -8.22
C VAL A 63 15.41 8.15 -8.63
N GLY A 64 14.81 8.19 -9.83
CA GLY A 64 14.04 7.08 -10.38
C GLY A 64 14.90 5.84 -10.63
N GLU A 65 16.11 6.02 -11.15
CA GLU A 65 17.07 4.92 -11.35
C GLU A 65 17.47 4.27 -10.03
N GLU A 66 17.71 5.07 -8.99
CA GLU A 66 18.03 4.52 -7.67
C GLU A 66 16.84 3.80 -7.05
N ILE A 67 15.60 4.32 -7.20
CA ILE A 67 14.39 3.62 -6.77
C ILE A 67 14.30 2.25 -7.44
N GLU A 68 14.41 2.18 -8.77
CA GLU A 68 14.34 0.93 -9.52
C GLU A 68 15.40 -0.07 -9.06
N LYS A 69 16.66 0.39 -8.94
CA LYS A 69 17.78 -0.42 -8.45
C LYS A 69 17.54 -0.97 -7.05
N GLN A 70 17.01 -0.16 -6.13
CA GLN A 70 16.72 -0.61 -4.77
C GLN A 70 15.55 -1.61 -4.74
N VAL A 71 14.49 -1.38 -5.51
CA VAL A 71 13.37 -2.32 -5.64
C VAL A 71 13.85 -3.67 -6.16
N GLN A 72 14.75 -3.68 -7.15
CA GLN A 72 15.33 -4.91 -7.70
C GLN A 72 16.22 -5.65 -6.67
N LYS A 73 16.90 -4.95 -5.76
CA LYS A 73 17.66 -5.59 -4.66
C LYS A 73 16.79 -6.42 -3.71
N TYR A 74 15.50 -6.08 -3.59
CA TYR A 74 14.52 -6.89 -2.86
C TYR A 74 14.00 -8.09 -3.67
N GLY A 75 14.50 -8.31 -4.88
CA GLY A 75 14.08 -9.39 -5.78
C GLY A 75 12.76 -9.14 -6.50
N VAL A 76 12.24 -7.93 -6.45
CA VAL A 76 11.02 -7.52 -7.15
C VAL A 76 11.34 -7.26 -8.62
N LYS A 77 10.54 -7.81 -9.53
CA LYS A 77 10.60 -7.46 -10.95
C LYS A 77 10.05 -6.04 -11.15
N THR A 78 10.69 -5.27 -12.03
CA THR A 78 10.28 -3.89 -12.33
C THR A 78 9.89 -3.74 -13.80
N ASP A 79 8.83 -2.99 -14.05
CA ASP A 79 8.39 -2.58 -15.39
C ASP A 79 7.93 -1.11 -15.39
N PHE A 80 8.78 -0.24 -14.83
CA PHE A 80 8.53 1.19 -14.74
C PHE A 80 8.57 1.89 -16.11
N ILE A 81 7.83 2.97 -16.22
CA ILE A 81 7.87 3.91 -17.34
C ILE A 81 8.80 5.05 -16.95
N LYS A 82 9.85 5.28 -17.74
CA LYS A 82 10.83 6.33 -17.51
C LYS A 82 10.34 7.65 -18.12
N ILE A 83 10.19 8.67 -17.27
CA ILE A 83 9.85 10.04 -17.67
C ILE A 83 11.12 10.82 -17.87
N GLU A 84 11.18 11.54 -18.98
CA GLU A 84 12.30 12.39 -19.33
C GLU A 84 12.22 13.78 -18.69
N ASN A 85 13.38 14.43 -18.53
CA ASN A 85 13.51 15.84 -18.14
C ASN A 85 12.93 16.23 -16.77
N ASP A 86 12.81 15.28 -15.83
CA ASP A 86 12.36 15.53 -14.48
C ASP A 86 13.08 14.59 -13.50
N ASN A 87 12.68 14.56 -12.23
CA ASN A 87 13.16 13.64 -11.22
C ASN A 87 11.99 13.07 -10.42
N SER A 88 12.06 11.78 -10.10
CA SER A 88 11.24 11.19 -9.05
C SER A 88 11.50 11.92 -7.74
N ARG A 89 10.52 11.91 -6.85
CA ARG A 89 10.59 12.67 -5.60
C ARG A 89 11.49 12.02 -4.56
N ILE A 90 12.10 12.85 -3.73
CA ILE A 90 12.74 12.46 -2.48
C ILE A 90 11.85 12.94 -1.35
N ASN A 91 11.42 12.05 -0.48
CA ASN A 91 10.76 12.41 0.77
C ASN A 91 11.78 12.41 1.90
N ILE A 92 11.65 13.34 2.83
CA ILE A 92 12.49 13.40 4.03
C ILE A 92 11.62 13.01 5.22
N LYS A 93 12.10 12.05 6.01
CA LYS A 93 11.47 11.62 7.25
C LYS A 93 12.46 11.81 8.40
N ILE A 94 12.11 12.64 9.33
CA ILE A 94 12.90 12.92 10.53
C ILE A 94 12.24 12.16 11.68
N LEU A 95 12.96 11.18 12.22
CA LEU A 95 12.52 10.34 13.34
C LEU A 95 13.20 10.81 14.62
N GLU A 96 12.42 11.31 15.54
CA GLU A 96 12.82 11.58 16.92
C GLU A 96 12.21 10.55 17.87
N GLU A 97 12.61 10.50 19.11
CA GLU A 97 12.10 9.51 20.08
C GLU A 97 10.58 9.59 20.30
N THR A 98 9.99 10.77 20.19
CA THR A 98 8.57 11.00 20.52
C THR A 98 7.73 11.47 19.34
N GLN A 99 8.35 11.79 18.19
CA GLN A 99 7.65 12.36 17.05
C GLN A 99 8.31 12.00 15.71
N GLU A 100 7.51 12.03 14.67
CA GLU A 100 7.95 11.90 13.28
C GLU A 100 7.56 13.16 12.50
N THR A 101 8.50 13.71 11.74
CA THR A 101 8.21 14.79 10.79
C THR A 101 8.49 14.31 9.37
N ALA A 102 7.49 14.39 8.50
CA ALA A 102 7.61 14.00 7.10
C ALA A 102 7.47 15.22 6.18
N ILE A 103 8.40 15.34 5.23
CA ILE A 103 8.35 16.33 4.15
C ILE A 103 8.24 15.53 2.84
N ASN A 104 7.06 15.58 2.23
CA ASN A 104 6.77 14.84 0.99
C ASN A 104 6.86 15.78 -0.22
N ALA A 105 7.76 15.49 -1.14
CA ALA A 105 7.88 16.23 -2.39
C ALA A 105 6.76 15.85 -3.37
N LYS A 106 6.48 16.73 -4.35
CA LYS A 106 5.39 16.55 -5.33
C LYS A 106 5.66 15.41 -6.33
N GLY A 107 6.90 15.25 -6.75
CA GLY A 107 7.27 14.36 -7.84
C GLY A 107 7.05 14.96 -9.22
N PRO A 108 7.35 14.19 -10.29
CA PRO A 108 7.32 14.66 -11.66
C PRO A 108 5.89 14.94 -12.15
N TYR A 109 5.77 15.78 -13.16
CA TYR A 109 4.53 15.94 -13.93
C TYR A 109 4.41 14.80 -14.94
N ILE A 110 3.27 14.12 -14.98
CA ILE A 110 3.02 12.98 -15.87
C ILE A 110 2.21 13.43 -17.08
N GLU A 111 2.87 13.48 -18.24
CA GLU A 111 2.21 13.78 -19.51
C GLU A 111 1.35 12.61 -20.00
N GLU A 112 0.30 12.89 -20.76
CA GLU A 112 -0.64 11.90 -21.31
C GLU A 112 0.06 10.77 -22.08
N LYS A 113 1.14 11.07 -22.82
CA LYS A 113 1.91 10.04 -23.56
C LYS A 113 2.42 8.91 -22.67
N TYR A 114 2.76 9.21 -21.40
CA TYR A 114 3.21 8.18 -20.44
C TYR A 114 2.05 7.38 -19.87
N ILE A 115 0.88 8.01 -19.72
CA ILE A 115 -0.36 7.31 -19.32
C ILE A 115 -0.77 6.29 -20.39
N GLU A 116 -0.69 6.66 -21.67
CA GLU A 116 -0.95 5.74 -22.77
C GLU A 116 0.03 4.55 -22.79
N LEU A 117 1.31 4.77 -22.42
CA LEU A 117 2.26 3.67 -22.25
C LEU A 117 1.87 2.74 -21.10
N LEU A 118 1.35 3.29 -20.00
CA LEU A 118 0.84 2.47 -18.90
C LEU A 118 -0.34 1.62 -19.36
N TYR A 119 -1.29 2.18 -20.09
CA TYR A 119 -2.43 1.41 -20.62
C TYR A 119 -1.98 0.24 -21.51
N LYS A 120 -1.00 0.47 -22.40
CA LYS A 120 -0.42 -0.60 -23.23
C LYS A 120 0.24 -1.70 -22.40
N LYS A 121 0.90 -1.36 -21.28
CA LYS A 121 1.45 -2.35 -20.36
C LYS A 121 0.35 -3.16 -19.67
N LEU A 122 -0.75 -2.53 -19.27
CA LEU A 122 -1.88 -3.18 -18.63
C LEU A 122 -2.62 -4.17 -19.53
N GLU A 123 -2.55 -4.00 -20.85
CA GLU A 123 -3.10 -4.97 -21.81
C GLU A 123 -2.45 -6.36 -21.70
N ARG A 124 -1.20 -6.44 -21.20
CA ARG A 124 -0.45 -7.68 -21.02
C ARG A 124 -0.83 -8.46 -19.76
N ILE A 125 -1.60 -7.87 -18.85
CA ILE A 125 -2.10 -8.57 -17.66
C ILE A 125 -3.09 -9.64 -18.11
N GLU A 126 -2.88 -10.86 -17.65
CA GLU A 126 -3.66 -12.03 -18.06
C GLU A 126 -4.75 -12.39 -17.03
N ASP A 127 -5.68 -13.24 -17.44
CA ASP A 127 -6.70 -13.79 -16.53
C ASP A 127 -6.04 -14.50 -15.34
N LYS A 128 -6.64 -14.36 -14.16
CA LYS A 128 -6.16 -14.85 -12.86
C LYS A 128 -4.98 -14.07 -12.26
N ASP A 129 -4.43 -13.08 -12.96
CA ASP A 129 -3.49 -12.14 -12.36
C ASP A 129 -4.20 -11.24 -11.33
N SER A 130 -3.39 -10.57 -10.52
CA SER A 130 -3.87 -9.54 -9.60
C SER A 130 -3.23 -8.19 -9.92
N LEU A 131 -3.99 -7.12 -9.82
CA LEU A 131 -3.51 -5.75 -9.98
C LEU A 131 -3.80 -4.94 -8.73
N VAL A 132 -2.76 -4.39 -8.10
CA VAL A 132 -2.87 -3.51 -6.94
C VAL A 132 -2.69 -2.06 -7.37
N LEU A 133 -3.74 -1.26 -7.21
CA LEU A 133 -3.75 0.18 -7.41
C LEU A 133 -3.62 0.84 -6.03
N SER A 134 -2.48 1.48 -5.75
CA SER A 134 -2.20 2.00 -4.41
C SER A 134 -1.64 3.41 -4.41
N GLY A 135 -2.09 4.21 -3.45
CA GLY A 135 -1.55 5.54 -3.16
C GLY A 135 -2.27 6.68 -3.88
N SER A 136 -1.67 7.85 -3.76
CA SER A 136 -2.14 9.08 -4.41
C SER A 136 -1.61 9.19 -5.84
N VAL A 137 -2.27 10.00 -6.65
CA VAL A 137 -1.82 10.34 -8.01
C VAL A 137 -1.09 11.68 -8.01
N PRO A 138 0.01 11.81 -8.79
CA PRO A 138 0.73 13.07 -8.93
C PRO A 138 0.02 14.04 -9.88
N ASN A 139 0.56 15.26 -9.99
CA ASN A 139 0.08 16.24 -10.96
C ASN A 139 0.19 15.72 -12.40
N GLY A 140 -0.75 16.13 -13.25
CA GLY A 140 -0.86 15.68 -14.64
C GLY A 140 -1.71 14.42 -14.83
N ILE A 141 -2.00 13.68 -13.77
CA ILE A 141 -2.88 12.51 -13.82
C ILE A 141 -4.28 12.89 -13.33
N SER A 142 -5.28 12.49 -14.11
CA SER A 142 -6.69 12.67 -13.73
C SER A 142 -7.03 11.89 -12.45
N ASN A 143 -7.84 12.48 -11.57
CA ASN A 143 -8.44 11.80 -10.43
C ASN A 143 -9.39 10.64 -10.80
N ASN A 144 -9.59 10.40 -12.10
CA ASN A 144 -10.37 9.26 -12.60
C ASN A 144 -9.46 8.10 -13.04
N ILE A 145 -8.15 8.18 -12.87
CA ILE A 145 -7.20 7.19 -13.41
C ILE A 145 -7.51 5.77 -12.93
N TYR A 146 -7.82 5.59 -11.64
CA TYR A 146 -8.15 4.27 -11.09
C TYR A 146 -9.44 3.71 -11.69
N GLU A 147 -10.46 4.57 -11.82
CA GLU A 147 -11.70 4.24 -12.50
C GLU A 147 -11.45 3.84 -13.97
N THR A 148 -10.64 4.63 -14.69
CA THR A 148 -10.30 4.34 -16.10
C THR A 148 -9.57 3.01 -16.24
N ILE A 149 -8.63 2.70 -15.36
CA ILE A 149 -7.94 1.39 -15.34
C ILE A 149 -8.94 0.27 -15.10
N CYS A 150 -9.79 0.38 -14.09
CA CYS A 150 -10.82 -0.63 -13.81
C CYS A 150 -11.76 -0.82 -15.01
N GLN A 151 -12.14 0.28 -15.68
CA GLN A 151 -12.98 0.22 -16.88
C GLN A 151 -12.29 -0.52 -18.04
N LYS A 152 -11.02 -0.22 -18.30
CA LYS A 152 -10.24 -0.88 -19.36
C LYS A 152 -10.08 -2.38 -19.12
N LEU A 153 -9.98 -2.80 -17.87
CA LEU A 153 -9.74 -4.19 -17.47
C LEU A 153 -11.01 -4.96 -17.10
N LYS A 154 -12.20 -4.37 -17.19
CA LYS A 154 -13.48 -4.97 -16.74
C LYS A 154 -13.86 -6.31 -17.38
N ASN A 155 -13.32 -6.60 -18.58
CA ASN A 155 -13.60 -7.85 -19.32
C ASN A 155 -12.56 -8.95 -19.05
N LYS A 156 -11.54 -8.67 -18.22
CA LYS A 156 -10.53 -9.65 -17.81
C LYS A 156 -10.91 -10.24 -16.45
N ASN A 157 -10.68 -11.52 -16.28
CA ASN A 157 -10.89 -12.20 -14.99
C ASN A 157 -9.67 -12.01 -14.07
N ILE A 158 -9.47 -10.78 -13.58
CA ILE A 158 -8.36 -10.39 -12.70
C ILE A 158 -8.86 -9.89 -11.36
N LYS A 159 -8.04 -10.04 -10.32
CA LYS A 159 -8.32 -9.49 -8.99
C LYS A 159 -7.78 -8.05 -8.92
N ILE A 160 -8.66 -7.04 -8.96
CA ILE A 160 -8.26 -5.65 -8.76
C ILE A 160 -8.35 -5.30 -7.27
N VAL A 161 -7.24 -4.87 -6.70
CA VAL A 161 -7.12 -4.39 -5.31
C VAL A 161 -6.93 -2.88 -5.33
N VAL A 162 -7.71 -2.16 -4.51
CA VAL A 162 -7.61 -0.68 -4.43
C VAL A 162 -7.32 -0.25 -3.00
N ASP A 163 -6.12 0.29 -2.77
CA ASP A 163 -5.71 0.91 -1.51
C ASP A 163 -5.50 2.42 -1.71
N SER A 164 -6.59 3.13 -1.76
CA SER A 164 -6.62 4.58 -1.97
C SER A 164 -7.75 5.21 -1.15
N THR A 165 -7.84 6.54 -1.20
CA THR A 165 -8.77 7.31 -0.37
C THR A 165 -9.77 8.10 -1.21
N GLY A 166 -10.87 8.52 -0.58
CA GLY A 166 -11.83 9.46 -1.14
C GLY A 166 -12.38 9.02 -2.51
N GLU A 167 -12.45 9.96 -3.43
CA GLU A 167 -13.03 9.73 -4.75
C GLU A 167 -12.27 8.72 -5.62
N LEU A 168 -10.93 8.61 -5.47
CA LEU A 168 -10.15 7.61 -6.18
C LEU A 168 -10.64 6.20 -5.89
N LEU A 169 -10.97 5.91 -4.62
CA LEU A 169 -11.54 4.63 -4.21
C LEU A 169 -13.00 4.52 -4.66
N LEU A 170 -13.84 5.50 -4.33
CA LEU A 170 -15.29 5.40 -4.50
C LEU A 170 -15.69 5.21 -5.97
N LYS A 171 -15.00 5.84 -6.91
CA LYS A 171 -15.26 5.69 -8.36
C LYS A 171 -14.95 4.28 -8.89
N THR A 172 -14.13 3.49 -8.20
CA THR A 172 -13.81 2.12 -8.61
C THR A 172 -14.88 1.11 -8.22
N LEU A 173 -15.71 1.40 -7.21
CA LEU A 173 -16.64 0.43 -6.62
C LEU A 173 -17.61 -0.17 -7.64
N LYS A 174 -18.09 0.61 -8.60
CA LYS A 174 -18.98 0.11 -9.67
C LYS A 174 -18.34 -0.94 -10.59
N TYR A 175 -17.00 -1.09 -10.54
CA TYR A 175 -16.25 -2.14 -11.28
C TYR A 175 -15.93 -3.35 -10.41
N LYS A 176 -16.51 -3.42 -9.20
CA LYS A 176 -16.42 -4.55 -8.27
C LYS A 176 -14.98 -4.97 -7.95
N PRO A 177 -14.15 -4.06 -7.39
CA PRO A 177 -12.79 -4.43 -6.99
C PRO A 177 -12.81 -5.62 -6.04
N TYR A 178 -11.87 -6.55 -6.23
CA TYR A 178 -11.74 -7.76 -5.41
C TYR A 178 -11.48 -7.42 -3.94
N LEU A 179 -10.65 -6.41 -3.68
CA LEU A 179 -10.33 -5.96 -2.32
C LEU A 179 -10.20 -4.45 -2.28
N ILE A 180 -10.78 -3.86 -1.25
CA ILE A 180 -10.47 -2.50 -0.83
C ILE A 180 -10.01 -2.51 0.64
N LYS A 181 -9.12 -1.55 0.99
CA LYS A 181 -8.63 -1.45 2.37
C LYS A 181 -8.57 -0.01 2.86
N PRO A 182 -9.67 0.65 3.20
CA PRO A 182 -9.62 1.90 3.93
C PRO A 182 -9.17 1.68 5.38
N ASN A 183 -8.51 2.67 5.97
CA ASN A 183 -8.30 2.71 7.42
C ASN A 183 -9.52 3.34 8.12
N GLN A 184 -9.54 3.31 9.45
CA GLN A 184 -10.65 3.87 10.26
C GLN A 184 -10.92 5.34 9.91
N GLN A 185 -9.88 6.18 9.79
CA GLN A 185 -10.03 7.60 9.48
C GLN A 185 -10.58 7.82 8.07
N GLU A 186 -10.04 7.14 7.07
CA GLU A 186 -10.51 7.19 5.68
C GLU A 186 -11.99 6.77 5.58
N LEU A 187 -12.39 5.76 6.35
CA LEU A 187 -13.79 5.33 6.43
C LEU A 187 -14.69 6.38 7.09
N GLU A 188 -14.21 7.01 8.16
CA GLU A 188 -14.90 8.12 8.84
C GLU A 188 -15.11 9.31 7.89
N GLU A 189 -14.10 9.64 7.08
CA GLU A 189 -14.16 10.70 6.05
C GLU A 189 -15.17 10.36 4.94
N ILE A 190 -15.15 9.11 4.42
CA ILE A 190 -16.08 8.66 3.37
C ILE A 190 -17.54 8.79 3.81
N PHE A 191 -17.85 8.48 5.06
CA PHE A 191 -19.23 8.44 5.55
C PHE A 191 -19.60 9.63 6.46
N ASN A 192 -18.67 10.60 6.63
CA ASN A 192 -18.81 11.76 7.52
C ASN A 192 -19.34 11.35 8.92
N THR A 193 -18.69 10.38 9.54
CA THR A 193 -19.11 9.77 10.81
C THR A 193 -17.92 9.42 11.69
N LYS A 194 -18.16 9.05 12.95
CA LYS A 194 -17.16 8.49 13.85
C LYS A 194 -17.37 6.99 14.02
N ILE A 195 -16.26 6.25 13.99
CA ILE A 195 -16.25 4.79 14.14
C ILE A 195 -15.49 4.45 15.41
N VAL A 196 -16.19 3.95 16.42
CA VAL A 196 -15.61 3.73 17.75
C VAL A 196 -15.17 2.28 17.98
N ASN A 197 -15.76 1.32 17.27
CA ASN A 197 -15.49 -0.11 17.46
C ASN A 197 -15.56 -0.91 16.16
N LYS A 198 -15.19 -2.20 16.22
CA LYS A 198 -15.15 -3.11 15.08
C LYS A 198 -16.54 -3.44 14.51
N ASP A 199 -17.58 -3.43 15.32
CA ASP A 199 -18.95 -3.71 14.86
C ASP A 199 -19.42 -2.60 13.93
N GLN A 200 -19.24 -1.34 14.34
CA GLN A 200 -19.51 -0.21 13.46
C GLN A 200 -18.66 -0.20 12.20
N ALA A 201 -17.37 -0.57 12.31
CA ALA A 201 -16.53 -0.69 11.12
C ALA A 201 -17.09 -1.72 10.12
N LEU A 202 -17.62 -2.85 10.60
CA LEU A 202 -18.28 -3.86 9.76
C LEU A 202 -19.59 -3.36 9.14
N GLU A 203 -20.38 -2.57 9.84
CA GLU A 203 -21.60 -1.95 9.29
C GLU A 203 -21.27 -1.05 8.08
N TYR A 204 -20.18 -0.26 8.17
CA TYR A 204 -19.74 0.58 7.07
C TYR A 204 -18.99 -0.20 5.98
N ALA A 205 -18.30 -1.28 6.33
CA ALA A 205 -17.75 -2.23 5.35
C ALA A 205 -18.85 -2.82 4.47
N LYS A 206 -20.00 -3.17 5.06
CA LYS A 206 -21.18 -3.66 4.33
C LYS A 206 -21.70 -2.62 3.34
N LYS A 207 -21.77 -1.34 3.74
CA LYS A 207 -22.18 -0.24 2.82
C LYS A 207 -21.22 -0.07 1.64
N LEU A 208 -19.90 -0.33 1.82
CA LEU A 208 -18.93 -0.32 0.73
C LEU A 208 -19.08 -1.55 -0.17
N GLN A 209 -19.40 -2.71 0.42
CA GLN A 209 -19.70 -3.93 -0.32
C GLN A 209 -20.99 -3.77 -1.16
N GLU A 210 -22.04 -3.19 -0.61
CA GLU A 210 -23.28 -2.86 -1.33
C GLU A 210 -23.06 -1.90 -2.50
N LYS A 211 -22.00 -1.05 -2.44
CA LYS A 211 -21.57 -0.18 -3.55
C LYS A 211 -20.71 -0.90 -4.58
N GLY A 212 -20.30 -2.15 -4.32
CA GLY A 212 -19.65 -3.02 -5.28
C GLY A 212 -18.35 -3.68 -4.85
N ALA A 213 -17.68 -3.30 -3.78
CA ALA A 213 -16.47 -3.99 -3.33
C ALA A 213 -16.78 -5.46 -3.00
N GLN A 214 -15.91 -6.40 -3.42
CA GLN A 214 -16.13 -7.82 -3.10
C GLN A 214 -15.66 -8.11 -1.66
N ASN A 215 -14.44 -7.75 -1.32
CA ASN A 215 -13.87 -7.90 0.02
C ASN A 215 -13.48 -6.53 0.57
N VAL A 216 -13.78 -6.28 1.85
CA VAL A 216 -13.51 -5.00 2.50
C VAL A 216 -12.74 -5.22 3.79
N ILE A 217 -11.48 -4.78 3.83
CA ILE A 217 -10.69 -4.72 5.06
C ILE A 217 -10.76 -3.30 5.61
N ILE A 218 -11.06 -3.15 6.91
CA ILE A 218 -10.91 -1.88 7.62
C ILE A 218 -9.77 -2.04 8.62
N SER A 219 -8.67 -1.32 8.39
CA SER A 219 -7.56 -1.28 9.35
C SER A 219 -7.82 -0.23 10.43
N MET A 220 -7.62 -0.60 11.69
CA MET A 220 -7.98 0.20 12.87
C MET A 220 -6.80 0.45 13.80
N GLY A 221 -5.58 0.47 13.25
CA GLY A 221 -4.35 0.72 14.00
C GLY A 221 -4.18 -0.26 15.17
N SER A 222 -3.98 0.26 16.37
CA SER A 222 -3.81 -0.56 17.59
C SER A 222 -5.04 -1.41 17.97
N LYS A 223 -6.19 -1.18 17.36
CA LYS A 223 -7.38 -2.02 17.54
C LYS A 223 -7.38 -3.24 16.62
N GLY A 224 -6.45 -3.34 15.65
CA GLY A 224 -6.37 -4.43 14.69
C GLY A 224 -7.12 -4.16 13.39
N ALA A 225 -7.86 -5.13 12.89
CA ALA A 225 -8.58 -5.01 11.63
C ALA A 225 -9.88 -5.82 11.63
N VAL A 226 -10.78 -5.48 10.72
CA VAL A 226 -11.96 -6.28 10.37
C VAL A 226 -11.94 -6.57 8.87
N LEU A 227 -12.53 -7.69 8.48
CA LEU A 227 -12.77 -8.07 7.11
C LEU A 227 -14.24 -8.45 6.95
N LEU A 228 -14.87 -7.97 5.90
CA LEU A 228 -16.10 -8.51 5.35
C LEU A 228 -15.75 -9.12 3.99
N ASP A 229 -15.92 -10.45 3.84
CA ASP A 229 -15.58 -11.16 2.63
C ASP A 229 -16.71 -11.17 1.59
N GLU A 230 -16.41 -11.60 0.38
CA GLU A 230 -17.36 -11.65 -0.75
C GLU A 230 -18.55 -12.60 -0.51
N ASN A 231 -18.45 -13.52 0.45
CA ASN A 231 -19.52 -14.43 0.85
C ASN A 231 -20.39 -13.86 1.97
N GLY A 232 -20.06 -12.67 2.49
CA GLY A 232 -20.78 -12.01 3.58
C GLY A 232 -20.33 -12.43 4.98
N TYR A 233 -19.27 -13.25 5.11
CA TYR A 233 -18.71 -13.58 6.41
C TYR A 233 -17.82 -12.44 6.93
N SER A 234 -17.89 -12.20 8.22
CA SER A 234 -17.13 -11.15 8.89
C SER A 234 -16.11 -11.73 9.86
N TYR A 235 -14.91 -11.13 9.84
CA TYR A 235 -13.78 -11.52 10.70
C TYR A 235 -13.26 -10.30 11.45
N LYS A 236 -12.90 -10.48 12.73
CA LYS A 236 -12.37 -9.44 13.61
C LYS A 236 -11.07 -9.93 14.21
N ILE A 237 -9.97 -9.29 13.87
CA ILE A 237 -8.65 -9.61 14.40
C ILE A 237 -8.18 -8.45 15.28
N ASN A 238 -7.68 -8.76 16.48
CA ASN A 238 -7.02 -7.77 17.33
C ASN A 238 -5.63 -7.47 16.81
N ALA A 239 -5.13 -6.25 17.03
CA ALA A 239 -3.73 -5.97 16.79
C ALA A 239 -2.87 -6.84 17.70
N LEU A 240 -1.76 -7.30 17.17
CA LEU A 240 -0.74 -7.93 17.99
C LEU A 240 -0.04 -6.84 18.83
N ASN A 241 0.42 -7.22 20.02
CA ASN A 241 1.02 -6.28 20.97
C ASN A 241 2.29 -5.66 20.36
N THR A 242 2.28 -4.36 20.11
CA THR A 242 3.40 -3.59 19.54
C THR A 242 3.99 -2.68 20.64
N LYS A 243 4.59 -3.28 21.69
CA LYS A 243 5.24 -2.47 22.75
C LYS A 243 6.35 -1.57 22.19
N ASP A 244 6.89 -1.90 21.01
CA ASP A 244 8.05 -1.27 20.40
C ASP A 244 7.75 -0.78 18.97
N ALA A 245 6.58 -0.17 18.75
CA ALA A 245 6.28 0.40 17.44
C ALA A 245 7.32 1.46 17.06
N ILE A 246 8.12 1.17 16.03
CA ILE A 246 9.22 2.03 15.56
C ILE A 246 8.73 2.96 14.45
N ASN A 247 7.84 2.46 13.58
CA ASN A 247 7.41 3.16 12.38
C ASN A 247 6.04 2.65 11.93
N THR A 248 5.12 3.53 11.58
CA THR A 248 3.78 3.16 11.09
C THR A 248 3.66 3.18 9.57
N VAL A 249 4.67 3.73 8.87
CA VAL A 249 4.66 3.86 7.41
C VAL A 249 4.79 2.47 6.75
N GLY A 250 3.94 2.20 5.77
CA GLY A 250 3.94 0.93 5.05
C GLY A 250 3.20 -0.21 5.75
N ALA A 251 2.69 -0.02 6.98
CA ALA A 251 1.93 -1.07 7.68
C ALA A 251 0.63 -1.43 6.92
N GLY A 252 -0.08 -0.42 6.38
CA GLY A 252 -1.24 -0.65 5.54
C GLY A 252 -0.93 -1.41 4.26
N ASP A 253 0.19 -1.07 3.61
CA ASP A 253 0.67 -1.73 2.39
C ASP A 253 1.06 -3.20 2.69
N SER A 254 1.72 -3.41 3.84
CA SER A 254 2.08 -4.75 4.33
C SER A 254 0.85 -5.59 4.65
N MET A 255 -0.24 -4.98 5.15
CA MET A 255 -1.52 -5.67 5.37
C MET A 255 -2.11 -6.15 4.04
N VAL A 256 -2.09 -5.32 2.99
CA VAL A 256 -2.55 -5.72 1.65
C VAL A 256 -1.71 -6.89 1.12
N ALA A 257 -0.39 -6.77 1.19
CA ALA A 257 0.52 -7.82 0.72
C ALA A 257 0.33 -9.13 1.49
N GLY A 258 0.26 -9.06 2.82
CA GLY A 258 0.03 -10.22 3.68
C GLY A 258 -1.31 -10.87 3.41
N PHE A 259 -2.38 -10.10 3.24
CA PHE A 259 -3.69 -10.65 2.90
C PHE A 259 -3.69 -11.38 1.55
N LEU A 260 -3.09 -10.79 0.51
CA LEU A 260 -3.01 -11.42 -0.80
C LEU A 260 -2.19 -12.71 -0.76
N ALA A 261 -1.01 -12.68 -0.13
CA ALA A 261 -0.18 -13.87 0.05
C ALA A 261 -0.88 -14.94 0.88
N GLY A 262 -1.50 -14.56 1.99
CA GLY A 262 -2.22 -15.48 2.86
C GLY A 262 -3.43 -16.11 2.17
N HIS A 263 -4.17 -15.36 1.37
CA HIS A 263 -5.28 -15.90 0.60
C HIS A 263 -4.79 -16.92 -0.46
N GLU A 264 -3.71 -16.62 -1.15
CA GLU A 264 -3.10 -17.55 -2.12
C GLU A 264 -2.61 -18.84 -1.44
N MET A 265 -1.99 -18.72 -0.26
CA MET A 265 -1.42 -19.87 0.47
C MET A 265 -2.47 -20.76 1.15
N PHE A 266 -3.51 -20.16 1.72
CA PHE A 266 -4.43 -20.88 2.61
C PHE A 266 -5.83 -21.08 2.02
N ASN A 267 -6.17 -20.36 0.97
CA ASN A 267 -7.54 -20.28 0.42
C ASN A 267 -8.60 -20.09 1.52
N ASN A 268 -8.28 -19.22 2.50
CA ASN A 268 -9.10 -18.97 3.68
C ASN A 268 -8.99 -17.48 4.08
N TYR A 269 -10.12 -16.80 4.17
CA TYR A 269 -10.17 -15.36 4.42
C TYR A 269 -9.71 -14.96 5.83
N GLU A 270 -10.01 -15.77 6.84
CA GLU A 270 -9.55 -15.50 8.21
C GLU A 270 -8.02 -15.58 8.31
N LYS A 271 -7.44 -16.68 7.79
CA LYS A 271 -5.97 -16.84 7.75
C LYS A 271 -5.30 -15.76 6.88
N ALA A 272 -5.95 -15.34 5.80
CA ALA A 272 -5.46 -14.24 4.98
C ALA A 272 -5.43 -12.92 5.77
N LEU A 273 -6.48 -12.61 6.54
CA LEU A 273 -6.50 -11.44 7.41
C LEU A 273 -5.46 -11.54 8.53
N GLN A 274 -5.27 -12.73 9.15
CA GLN A 274 -4.22 -12.96 10.14
C GLN A 274 -2.84 -12.68 9.56
N MET A 275 -2.54 -13.16 8.35
CA MET A 275 -1.29 -12.87 7.64
C MET A 275 -1.14 -11.35 7.37
N GLY A 276 -2.22 -10.68 6.96
CA GLY A 276 -2.24 -9.23 6.76
C GLY A 276 -1.90 -8.46 8.04
N VAL A 277 -2.52 -8.82 9.17
CA VAL A 277 -2.25 -8.20 10.48
C VAL A 277 -0.83 -8.52 10.95
N ALA A 278 -0.36 -9.76 10.77
CA ALA A 278 1.01 -10.16 11.11
C ALA A 278 2.06 -9.34 10.33
N ALA A 279 1.86 -9.17 9.03
CA ALA A 279 2.75 -8.38 8.16
C ALA A 279 2.73 -6.89 8.53
N ALA A 280 1.54 -6.32 8.78
CA ALA A 280 1.41 -4.95 9.25
C ALA A 280 2.15 -4.72 10.57
N THR A 281 1.95 -5.62 11.55
CA THR A 281 2.64 -5.56 12.85
C THR A 281 4.16 -5.72 12.70
N ALA A 282 4.62 -6.65 11.86
CA ALA A 282 6.04 -6.83 11.60
C ALA A 282 6.68 -5.56 11.00
N THR A 283 5.95 -4.83 10.15
CA THR A 283 6.38 -3.56 9.60
C THR A 283 6.46 -2.48 10.68
N THR A 284 5.46 -2.35 11.55
CA THR A 284 5.50 -1.35 12.63
C THR A 284 6.67 -1.56 13.60
N ASN A 285 7.14 -2.80 13.76
CA ASN A 285 8.28 -3.17 14.59
C ASN A 285 9.61 -3.21 13.80
N SER A 286 9.67 -2.58 12.63
CA SER A 286 10.84 -2.52 11.77
C SER A 286 11.17 -1.08 11.38
N ILE A 287 12.44 -0.81 11.08
CA ILE A 287 12.88 0.52 10.60
C ILE A 287 12.32 0.79 9.20
N PHE A 288 12.17 -0.27 8.41
CA PHE A 288 11.56 -0.24 7.07
C PHE A 288 10.38 -1.23 7.03
N LEU A 289 10.27 -2.07 6.03
CA LEU A 289 9.18 -3.04 5.88
C LEU A 289 9.44 -4.34 6.66
N ALA A 290 8.42 -5.15 6.80
CA ALA A 290 8.46 -6.45 7.44
C ALA A 290 9.50 -7.40 6.83
N THR A 291 10.15 -8.23 7.68
CA THR A 291 10.90 -9.39 7.23
C THR A 291 10.07 -10.66 7.38
N LYS A 292 10.44 -11.73 6.65
CA LYS A 292 9.74 -13.02 6.69
C LYS A 292 9.68 -13.58 8.11
N GLU A 293 10.82 -13.56 8.82
CA GLU A 293 10.96 -14.09 10.17
C GLU A 293 9.99 -13.40 11.15
N LYS A 294 9.90 -12.06 11.08
CA LYS A 294 8.98 -11.29 11.93
C LYS A 294 7.51 -11.57 11.61
N ILE A 295 7.17 -11.74 10.32
CA ILE A 295 5.80 -12.11 9.93
C ILE A 295 5.46 -13.49 10.46
N GLU A 296 6.33 -14.48 10.29
CA GLU A 296 6.13 -15.86 10.78
C GLU A 296 6.05 -15.93 12.30
N GLU A 297 6.85 -15.14 13.01
CA GLU A 297 6.77 -15.02 14.47
C GLU A 297 5.41 -14.47 14.91
N ASN A 298 4.96 -13.38 14.26
CA ASN A 298 3.67 -12.78 14.56
C ASN A 298 2.50 -13.74 14.27
N LEU A 299 2.57 -14.54 13.21
CA LEU A 299 1.54 -15.52 12.87
C LEU A 299 1.34 -16.59 13.96
N LYS A 300 2.39 -16.94 14.72
CA LYS A 300 2.26 -17.90 15.82
C LYS A 300 1.33 -17.43 16.93
N ASN A 301 1.09 -16.12 17.03
CA ASN A 301 0.19 -15.54 18.04
C ASN A 301 -1.30 -15.68 17.68
N PHE A 302 -1.64 -16.18 16.51
CA PHE A 302 -3.02 -16.45 16.08
C PHE A 302 -3.42 -17.95 16.21
N LYS A 303 -2.61 -18.73 16.93
CA LYS A 303 -2.89 -20.16 17.19
C LYS A 303 -3.84 -20.35 18.36
#